data_ca6501089a165342b06a8935f58a15e2
#
_entry.id   ca6501089a165342b06a8935f58a15e2
#
_cell.length_a   1.000
_cell.length_b   1.000
_cell.length_c   1.000
_cell.angle_alpha   90.00
_cell.angle_beta   90.00
_cell.angle_gamma   90.00
#
_symmetry.space_group_name_H-M   'P 1'
#
loop_
_entity.id
_entity.type
_entity.pdbx_description
1 polymer ?
#
loop_
_entity_poly.entity_id
_entity_poly.type
_entity_poly.pdbx_seq_one_letter_code
_entity_poly.pdbx_strand_id
1 'polypeptide(L)'
;MELKVTTGHFKDKREAIREISDAGWWPISWRDAPGEVYEAHKHDADQTLYLVEGFMELGVGANTHRLNPGDKLELPAFTVHSAKAPSGATYIIGMPTVDLLSEHVLAHDA
;
A
#
# COMPACT_ATOMS: atom_id res chain seq x y z
N MET A 1 -8.73 5.20 -13.93
CA MET A 1 -7.39 5.31 -13.33
C MET A 1 -6.84 3.92 -13.08
N GLU A 2 -5.61 3.68 -13.45
CA GLU A 2 -5.01 2.37 -13.37
C GLU A 2 -4.01 2.30 -12.21
N LEU A 3 -3.79 1.07 -11.72
CA LEU A 3 -2.73 0.80 -10.78
C LEU A 3 -1.39 1.21 -11.38
N LYS A 4 -0.54 1.84 -10.59
CA LYS A 4 0.76 2.31 -11.04
C LYS A 4 1.84 1.98 -10.02
N VAL A 5 2.95 1.41 -10.49
CA VAL A 5 4.15 1.19 -9.68
C VAL A 5 5.24 2.11 -10.18
N THR A 6 5.80 2.93 -9.29
CA THR A 6 6.93 3.79 -9.60
C THR A 6 8.16 3.26 -8.87
N THR A 7 9.11 2.76 -9.63
CA THR A 7 10.33 2.14 -9.10
C THR A 7 11.31 3.23 -8.65
N GLY A 8 11.95 3.02 -7.49
CA GLY A 8 12.97 3.95 -6.99
C GLY A 8 12.44 5.36 -6.73
N HIS A 9 11.21 5.46 -6.25
CA HIS A 9 10.52 6.73 -6.06
C HIS A 9 11.00 7.51 -4.84
N PHE A 10 11.45 6.83 -3.80
CA PHE A 10 11.86 7.48 -2.55
C PHE A 10 13.07 6.77 -1.95
N LYS A 11 13.80 7.45 -1.06
CA LYS A 11 15.02 6.92 -0.45
C LYS A 11 14.77 6.30 0.90
N ASP A 12 13.91 6.89 1.71
CA ASP A 12 13.68 6.44 3.07
C ASP A 12 12.24 6.75 3.53
N LYS A 13 11.91 6.20 4.67
CA LYS A 13 10.60 6.32 5.28
C LYS A 13 10.19 7.78 5.52
N ARG A 14 11.14 8.65 5.86
CA ARG A 14 10.88 10.07 6.12
C ARG A 14 10.38 10.77 4.87
N GLU A 15 10.99 10.49 3.71
CA GLU A 15 10.54 11.06 2.43
C GLU A 15 9.12 10.61 2.11
N ALA A 16 8.82 9.33 2.33
CA ALA A 16 7.49 8.77 2.09
C ALA A 16 6.43 9.47 2.95
N ILE A 17 6.71 9.60 4.25
CA ILE A 17 5.79 10.26 5.18
C ILE A 17 5.54 11.71 4.78
N ARG A 18 6.60 12.41 4.38
CA ARG A 18 6.50 13.81 3.97
C ARG A 18 5.65 13.94 2.72
N GLU A 19 5.86 13.09 1.72
CA GLU A 19 5.06 13.13 0.49
C GLU A 19 3.59 12.87 0.77
N ILE A 20 3.28 11.88 1.62
CA ILE A 20 1.90 11.57 2.01
C ILE A 20 1.27 12.76 2.71
N SER A 21 1.99 13.35 3.68
CA SER A 21 1.50 14.48 4.46
C SER A 21 1.30 15.72 3.60
N ASP A 22 2.23 16.01 2.70
CA ASP A 22 2.16 17.16 1.81
C ASP A 22 0.98 17.05 0.84
N ALA A 23 0.58 15.83 0.50
CA ALA A 23 -0.59 15.60 -0.34
C ALA A 23 -1.91 15.68 0.43
N GLY A 24 -1.85 15.91 1.73
CA GLY A 24 -3.04 15.97 2.58
C GLY A 24 -3.57 14.59 2.96
N TRP A 25 -2.77 13.56 2.78
CA TRP A 25 -3.13 12.19 3.10
C TRP A 25 -2.60 11.79 4.47
N TRP A 26 -3.12 10.69 5.01
CA TRP A 26 -2.78 10.20 6.34
C TRP A 26 -1.82 9.01 6.25
N PRO A 27 -0.61 9.08 6.82
CA PRO A 27 0.35 7.98 6.75
C PRO A 27 0.11 6.93 7.86
N ILE A 28 0.16 5.65 7.46
CA ILE A 28 0.04 4.52 8.38
C ILE A 28 1.20 3.57 8.13
N SER A 29 1.98 3.27 9.17
CA SER A 29 3.06 2.31 9.06
C SER A 29 2.51 0.90 9.32
N TRP A 30 2.93 -0.05 8.51
CA TRP A 30 2.49 -1.44 8.59
C TRP A 30 3.66 -2.39 8.43
N ARG A 31 3.59 -3.51 9.14
CA ARG A 31 4.60 -4.56 9.01
C ARG A 31 3.93 -5.92 8.87
N ASP A 32 4.29 -6.64 7.82
CA ASP A 32 3.84 -8.00 7.58
C ASP A 32 4.92 -8.99 7.99
N ALA A 33 4.51 -10.06 8.68
CA ALA A 33 5.42 -11.15 9.02
C ALA A 33 5.77 -11.94 7.75
N PRO A 34 6.91 -12.66 7.75
CA PRO A 34 7.24 -13.54 6.63
C PRO A 34 6.12 -14.55 6.36
N GLY A 35 5.75 -14.67 5.09
CA GLY A 35 4.70 -15.58 4.65
C GLY A 35 3.29 -15.02 4.71
N GLU A 36 3.13 -13.76 5.05
CA GLU A 36 1.79 -13.13 5.10
C GLU A 36 1.17 -13.10 3.72
N VAL A 37 -0.12 -13.46 3.65
CA VAL A 37 -0.88 -13.51 2.41
C VAL A 37 -2.21 -12.78 2.60
N TYR A 38 -2.53 -11.91 1.66
CA TYR A 38 -3.81 -11.23 1.59
C TYR A 38 -4.56 -11.72 0.36
N GLU A 39 -5.71 -12.36 0.60
CA GLU A 39 -6.59 -12.86 -0.46
C GLU A 39 -7.10 -11.69 -1.31
N ALA A 40 -7.57 -12.01 -2.52
CA ALA A 40 -8.10 -11.00 -3.42
C ALA A 40 -9.22 -10.20 -2.75
N HIS A 41 -9.09 -8.89 -2.76
CA HIS A 41 -10.04 -7.97 -2.14
C HIS A 41 -9.92 -6.60 -2.82
N LYS A 42 -10.80 -5.68 -2.43
CA LYS A 42 -10.76 -4.30 -2.92
C LYS A 42 -11.08 -3.33 -1.78
N HIS A 43 -10.64 -2.11 -1.94
CA HIS A 43 -10.95 -1.02 -1.01
C HIS A 43 -11.80 0.03 -1.70
N ASP A 44 -12.60 0.76 -0.94
CA ASP A 44 -13.47 1.79 -1.48
C ASP A 44 -12.82 3.19 -1.52
N ALA A 45 -11.53 3.26 -1.24
CA ALA A 45 -10.76 4.50 -1.30
C ALA A 45 -9.45 4.25 -2.04
N ASP A 46 -8.92 5.29 -2.68
CA ASP A 46 -7.58 5.24 -3.27
C ASP A 46 -6.55 5.07 -2.15
N GLN A 47 -5.50 4.31 -2.43
CA GLN A 47 -4.40 4.12 -1.50
C GLN A 47 -3.07 4.28 -2.21
N THR A 48 -2.07 4.74 -1.48
CA THR A 48 -0.68 4.67 -1.92
C THR A 48 0.08 3.81 -0.92
N LEU A 49 1.03 3.03 -1.42
CA LEU A 49 1.88 2.19 -0.59
C LEU A 49 3.33 2.46 -0.92
N TYR A 50 4.14 2.69 0.10
CA TYR A 50 5.57 2.97 -0.02
C TYR A 50 6.33 1.84 0.66
N LEU A 51 6.99 1.00 -0.12
CA LEU A 51 7.72 -0.17 0.40
C LEU A 51 9.04 0.27 1.01
N VAL A 52 9.23 0.01 2.29
CA VAL A 52 10.41 0.45 3.05
C VAL A 52 11.42 -0.67 3.21
N GLU A 53 10.98 -1.87 3.61
CA GLU A 53 11.85 -3.03 3.83
C GLU A 53 11.19 -4.30 3.33
N GLY A 54 12.01 -5.27 2.92
CA GLY A 54 11.52 -6.53 2.39
C GLY A 54 11.02 -6.38 0.97
N PHE A 55 10.04 -7.18 0.60
CA PHE A 55 9.38 -7.03 -0.70
C PHE A 55 7.97 -7.59 -0.64
N MET A 56 7.14 -7.16 -1.58
CA MET A 56 5.77 -7.65 -1.74
C MET A 56 5.54 -8.05 -3.19
N GLU A 57 4.66 -9.01 -3.38
CA GLU A 57 4.15 -9.34 -4.70
C GLU A 57 2.66 -9.05 -4.71
N LEU A 58 2.23 -8.19 -5.62
CA LEU A 58 0.84 -7.76 -5.75
C LEU A 58 0.23 -8.35 -7.00
N GLY A 59 -0.87 -9.07 -6.84
CA GLY A 59 -1.58 -9.67 -7.97
C GLY A 59 -2.79 -8.84 -8.37
N VAL A 60 -2.90 -8.50 -9.67
CA VAL A 60 -4.05 -7.81 -10.23
C VAL A 60 -4.43 -8.52 -11.51
N GLY A 61 -5.55 -9.24 -11.50
CA GLY A 61 -5.93 -10.08 -12.61
C GLY A 61 -4.86 -11.12 -12.89
N ALA A 62 -4.37 -11.19 -14.13
CA ALA A 62 -3.31 -12.11 -14.53
C ALA A 62 -1.91 -11.56 -14.32
N ASN A 63 -1.78 -10.32 -13.84
CA ASN A 63 -0.50 -9.66 -13.68
C ASN A 63 -0.02 -9.69 -12.23
N THR A 64 1.30 -9.81 -12.07
CA THR A 64 1.95 -9.74 -10.76
C THR A 64 2.94 -8.59 -10.78
N HIS A 65 2.90 -7.75 -9.75
CA HIS A 65 3.80 -6.62 -9.60
C HIS A 65 4.65 -6.84 -8.34
N ARG A 66 5.96 -6.80 -8.49
CA ARG A 66 6.86 -6.89 -7.34
C ARG A 66 7.21 -5.48 -6.88
N LEU A 67 7.08 -5.25 -5.57
CA LEU A 67 7.48 -4.01 -4.92
C LEU A 67 8.73 -4.27 -4.11
N ASN A 68 9.76 -3.45 -4.33
CA ASN A 68 11.02 -3.50 -3.60
C ASN A 68 11.19 -2.20 -2.81
N PRO A 69 12.12 -2.16 -1.83
CA PRO A 69 12.36 -0.92 -1.06
C PRO A 69 12.61 0.27 -1.97
N GLY A 70 11.91 1.35 -1.71
CA GLY A 70 11.97 2.57 -2.52
C GLY A 70 10.87 2.68 -3.56
N ASP A 71 10.07 1.64 -3.77
CA ASP A 71 8.99 1.65 -4.77
C ASP A 71 7.69 2.19 -4.18
N LYS A 72 6.95 2.90 -5.03
CA LYS A 72 5.63 3.44 -4.68
C LYS A 72 4.57 2.75 -5.52
N LEU A 73 3.50 2.31 -4.86
CA LEU A 73 2.32 1.77 -5.50
C LEU A 73 1.18 2.78 -5.37
N GLU A 74 0.51 3.08 -6.48
CA GLU A 74 -0.73 3.85 -6.49
C GLU A 74 -1.85 2.90 -6.85
N LEU A 75 -2.75 2.67 -5.90
CA LEU A 75 -3.83 1.70 -6.02
C LEU A 75 -5.16 2.43 -6.03
N PRO A 76 -5.83 2.53 -7.18
CA PRO A 76 -7.14 3.19 -7.27
C PRO A 76 -8.21 2.42 -6.50
N ALA A 77 -9.21 3.16 -6.02
CA ALA A 77 -10.39 2.56 -5.38
C ALA A 77 -11.00 1.48 -6.26
N PHE A 78 -11.54 0.46 -5.62
CA PHE A 78 -12.24 -0.67 -6.25
C PHE A 78 -11.38 -1.56 -7.16
N THR A 79 -10.06 -1.43 -7.09
CA THR A 79 -9.15 -2.33 -7.81
C THR A 79 -9.03 -3.64 -7.02
N VAL A 80 -9.50 -4.74 -7.61
CA VAL A 80 -9.38 -6.06 -6.98
C VAL A 80 -7.92 -6.50 -7.05
N HIS A 81 -7.34 -6.80 -5.90
CA HIS A 81 -5.93 -7.18 -5.81
C HIS A 81 -5.69 -8.18 -4.68
N SER A 82 -4.63 -8.95 -4.83
CA SER A 82 -4.12 -9.83 -3.78
C SER A 82 -2.68 -9.41 -3.50
N ALA A 83 -2.16 -9.81 -2.36
CA ALA A 83 -0.79 -9.47 -1.99
C ALA A 83 -0.17 -10.58 -1.15
N LYS A 84 1.15 -10.71 -1.23
CA LYS A 84 1.91 -11.60 -0.35
C LYS A 84 3.27 -11.01 -0.05
N ALA A 85 3.77 -11.31 1.15
CA ALA A 85 5.07 -10.87 1.63
C ALA A 85 5.87 -12.11 2.05
N PRO A 86 6.48 -12.85 1.11
CA PRO A 86 7.14 -14.12 1.41
C PRO A 86 8.23 -14.03 2.49
N SER A 87 8.96 -12.93 2.53
CA SER A 87 10.04 -12.70 3.52
C SER A 87 9.67 -11.62 4.53
N GLY A 88 8.41 -11.21 4.55
CA GLY A 88 7.99 -10.08 5.35
C GLY A 88 8.18 -8.78 4.61
N ALA A 89 7.48 -7.73 5.05
CA ALA A 89 7.59 -6.41 4.45
C ALA A 89 7.20 -5.33 5.45
N THR A 90 7.87 -4.19 5.35
CA THR A 90 7.50 -2.98 6.10
C THR A 90 7.18 -1.91 5.08
N TYR A 91 6.04 -1.25 5.24
CA TYR A 91 5.61 -0.23 4.30
C TYR A 91 4.75 0.82 4.97
N ILE A 92 4.55 1.92 4.26
CA ILE A 92 3.70 3.01 4.72
C ILE A 92 2.56 3.15 3.73
N ILE A 93 1.33 3.16 4.26
CA ILE A 93 0.13 3.35 3.45
C ILE A 93 -0.32 4.80 3.63
N GLY A 94 -0.59 5.48 2.53
CA GLY A 94 -1.22 6.78 2.53
C GLY A 94 -2.69 6.65 2.18
N MET A 95 -3.56 7.27 2.97
CA MET A 95 -5.00 7.31 2.73
C MET A 95 -5.47 8.75 2.58
N PRO A 96 -6.47 9.00 1.71
CA PRO A 96 -6.85 10.38 1.34
C PRO A 96 -7.27 11.27 2.48
N THR A 97 -8.02 10.77 3.45
CA THR A 97 -8.50 11.56 4.58
C THR A 97 -8.63 10.71 5.84
N VAL A 98 -8.65 11.40 6.98
CA VAL A 98 -8.91 10.74 8.27
C VAL A 98 -10.31 10.13 8.30
N ASP A 99 -11.28 10.79 7.69
CA ASP A 99 -12.66 10.29 7.66
C ASP A 99 -12.74 8.97 6.88
N LEU A 100 -12.12 8.91 5.71
CA LEU A 100 -12.09 7.70 4.91
C LEU A 100 -11.32 6.60 5.65
N LEU A 101 -10.24 6.95 6.34
CA LEU A 101 -9.50 6.01 7.16
C LEU A 101 -10.38 5.43 8.26
N SER A 102 -11.14 6.28 8.95
CA SER A 102 -12.04 5.85 10.02
C SER A 102 -13.11 4.88 9.50
N GLU A 103 -13.72 5.19 8.36
CA GLU A 103 -14.71 4.33 7.72
C GLU A 103 -14.08 2.98 7.34
N HIS A 104 -12.88 3.01 6.79
CA HIS A 104 -12.17 1.80 6.40
C HIS A 104 -11.89 0.89 7.61
N VAL A 105 -11.41 1.46 8.69
CA VAL A 105 -11.12 0.72 9.93
C VAL A 105 -12.43 0.13 10.48
N LEU A 106 -13.49 0.91 10.56
CA LEU A 106 -14.78 0.45 11.07
C LEU A 106 -15.35 -0.68 10.21
N ALA A 107 -15.21 -0.58 8.89
CA ALA A 107 -15.70 -1.61 7.98
C ALA A 107 -14.98 -2.94 8.16
N HIS A 108 -13.69 -2.92 8.53
CA HIS A 108 -12.90 -4.13 8.72
C HIS A 108 -12.92 -4.65 10.14
N ASP A 109 -13.33 -3.85 11.08
CA ASP A 109 -13.41 -4.20 12.51
C ASP A 109 -14.69 -4.93 12.89
N ALA A 110 -15.64 -4.93 12.00
CA ALA A 110 -16.98 -5.47 12.28
C ALA A 110 -17.03 -7.01 12.35
#